data_b806e0af172768897df6474c4bf13142
#
_entry.id   b806e0af172768897df6474c4bf13142
#
_cell.length_a   1.000
_cell.length_b   1.000
_cell.length_c   1.000
_cell.angle_alpha   90.00
_cell.angle_beta   90.00
_cell.angle_gamma   90.00
#
_symmetry.space_group_name_H-M   'P 1'
#
loop_
_entity.id
_entity.type
_entity.pdbx_description
1 polymer ?
#
loop_
_entity_poly.entity_id
_entity_poly.type
_entity_poly.pdbx_seq_one_letter_code
_entity_poly.pdbx_strand_id
1 'polypeptide(L)' 'AAVVLAAWLQEATRALAPVADQPRMEARRLVEFACGWDPGQQIASPDRTLSPDQCTWL' A
#
# COMPACT_ATOMS: atom_id res chain seq x y z
N ALA A 1 -15.26 -4.33 4.48
CA ALA A 1 -15.25 -3.69 3.17
C ALA A 1 -13.85 -3.75 2.55
N ALA A 2 -13.77 -3.93 1.24
CA ALA A 2 -12.50 -3.98 0.54
C ALA A 2 -11.94 -2.56 0.38
N VAL A 3 -10.61 -2.45 0.46
CA VAL A 3 -9.92 -1.18 0.31
C VAL A 3 -9.16 -1.21 -1.01
N VAL A 4 -9.31 -0.17 -1.81
CA VAL A 4 -8.57 -0.04 -3.08
C VAL A 4 -7.12 0.28 -2.77
N LEU A 5 -6.19 -0.36 -3.50
CA LEU A 5 -4.75 -0.19 -3.30
C LEU A 5 -4.35 1.29 -3.30
N ALA A 6 -4.82 2.06 -4.27
CA ALA A 6 -4.46 3.48 -4.37
C ALA A 6 -4.89 4.26 -3.13
N ALA A 7 -6.09 3.98 -2.61
CA ALA A 7 -6.58 4.64 -1.39
C ALA A 7 -5.74 4.25 -0.18
N TRP A 8 -5.40 2.98 -0.05
CA TRP A 8 -4.58 2.51 1.05
C TRP A 8 -3.19 3.13 1.01
N LEU A 9 -2.57 3.19 -0.18
CA LEU A 9 -1.25 3.81 -0.34
C LEU A 9 -1.28 5.29 0.04
N GLN A 10 -2.33 6.00 -0.32
CA GLN A 10 -2.48 7.41 0.02
C GLN A 10 -2.54 7.61 1.54
N GLU A 11 -3.34 6.81 2.23
CA GLU A 11 -3.45 6.89 3.68
C GLU A 11 -2.15 6.47 4.37
N ALA A 12 -1.52 5.40 3.91
CA ALA A 12 -0.25 4.95 4.48
C ALA A 12 0.86 5.98 4.27
N THR A 13 0.91 6.60 3.09
CA THR A 13 1.87 7.66 2.79
C THR A 13 1.70 8.82 3.76
N ARG A 14 0.46 9.20 4.02
CA ARG A 14 0.16 10.29 4.97
C ARG A 14 0.60 9.92 6.38
N ALA A 15 0.32 8.69 6.81
CA ALA A 15 0.67 8.24 8.14
C ALA A 15 2.18 8.13 8.34
N LEU A 16 2.92 7.76 7.30
CA LEU A 16 4.37 7.60 7.36
C LEU A 16 5.14 8.90 7.16
N ALA A 17 4.51 9.94 6.61
CA ALA A 17 5.18 11.18 6.28
C ALA A 17 5.98 11.79 7.44
N PRO A 18 5.50 11.77 8.71
CA PRO A 18 6.25 12.33 9.82
C PRO A 18 7.50 11.53 10.22
N VAL A 19 7.57 10.25 9.87
CA VAL A 19 8.61 9.35 10.39
C VAL A 19 9.47 8.72 9.30
N ALA A 20 9.11 8.85 8.03
CA ALA A 20 9.83 8.25 6.92
C ALA A 20 10.32 9.31 5.95
N ASP A 21 11.56 9.13 5.44
CA ASP A 21 12.11 10.05 4.44
C ASP A 21 11.40 9.91 3.09
N GLN A 22 10.97 8.70 2.76
CA GLN A 22 10.27 8.40 1.52
C GLN A 22 9.01 7.61 1.85
N PRO A 23 7.98 8.27 2.37
CA PRO A 23 6.80 7.58 2.89
C PRO A 23 6.06 6.77 1.83
N ARG A 24 5.99 7.27 0.59
CA ARG A 24 5.31 6.52 -0.47
C ARG A 24 6.03 5.23 -0.82
N MET A 25 7.35 5.27 -0.85
CA MET A 25 8.16 4.08 -1.12
C MET A 25 8.03 3.06 0.01
N GLU A 26 8.03 3.52 1.24
CA GLU A 26 7.83 2.66 2.40
C GLU A 26 6.45 2.00 2.37
N ALA A 27 5.42 2.76 2.02
CA ALA A 27 4.06 2.21 1.89
C ALA A 27 4.00 1.13 0.81
N ARG A 28 4.66 1.33 -0.33
CA ARG A 28 4.71 0.34 -1.41
C ARG A 28 5.45 -0.92 -0.98
N ARG A 29 6.49 -0.78 -0.17
CA ARG A 29 7.21 -1.94 0.39
C ARG A 29 6.32 -2.78 1.27
N LEU A 30 5.49 -2.16 2.09
CA LEU A 30 4.54 -2.88 2.93
C LEU A 30 3.57 -3.69 2.08
N VAL A 31 3.06 -3.11 1.01
CA VAL A 31 2.17 -3.81 0.09
C VAL A 31 2.90 -4.97 -0.60
N GLU A 32 4.12 -4.74 -1.05
CA GLU A 32 4.93 -5.79 -1.67
C GLU A 32 5.12 -6.97 -0.73
N PHE A 33 5.43 -6.69 0.52
CA PHE A 33 5.65 -7.72 1.52
C PHE A 33 4.36 -8.49 1.83
N ALA A 34 3.25 -7.78 1.99
CA ALA A 34 1.99 -8.39 2.40
C ALA A 34 1.28 -9.11 1.25
N CYS A 35 1.33 -8.56 0.04
CA CYS A 35 0.54 -9.03 -1.10
C CYS A 35 1.39 -9.70 -2.18
N GLY A 36 2.70 -9.55 -2.13
CA GLY A 36 3.59 -10.06 -3.18
C GLY A 36 3.54 -9.27 -4.47
N TRP A 37 2.98 -8.06 -4.46
CA TRP A 37 2.90 -7.19 -5.64
C TRP A 37 4.09 -6.25 -5.66
N ASP A 38 4.98 -6.39 -6.65
CA ASP A 38 6.11 -5.48 -6.77
C ASP A 38 5.64 -4.06 -7.16
N PRO A 39 6.51 -3.03 -7.01
CA PRO A 39 6.12 -1.66 -7.32
C PRO A 39 5.59 -1.48 -8.75
N GLY A 40 6.13 -2.21 -9.72
CA GLY A 40 5.66 -2.16 -11.09
C GLY A 40 4.21 -2.62 -11.22
N GLN A 41 3.85 -3.72 -10.55
CA GLN A 41 2.48 -4.22 -10.53
C GLN A 41 1.53 -3.25 -9.84
N GLN A 42 1.99 -2.62 -8.76
CA GLN A 42 1.18 -1.64 -8.04
C GLN A 42 0.88 -0.42 -8.89
N ILE A 43 1.86 0.05 -9.66
CA ILE A 43 1.69 1.20 -10.55
C ILE A 43 0.79 0.84 -11.73
N ALA A 44 0.93 -0.37 -12.26
CA ALA A 44 0.13 -0.82 -13.40
C ALA A 44 -1.33 -1.07 -13.05
N SER A 45 -1.61 -1.44 -11.79
CA SER A 45 -2.96 -1.81 -11.36
C SER A 45 -3.31 -1.13 -10.02
N PRO A 46 -3.41 0.20 -9.99
CA PRO A 46 -3.70 0.92 -8.74
C PRO A 46 -5.12 0.70 -8.23
N ASP A 47 -6.00 0.18 -9.07
CA ASP A 47 -7.40 -0.07 -8.72
C ASP A 47 -7.62 -1.46 -8.11
N ARG A 48 -6.57 -2.24 -7.88
CA ARG A 48 -6.69 -3.51 -7.20
C ARG A 48 -7.25 -3.31 -5.79
N THR A 49 -8.02 -4.29 -5.32
CA THR A 49 -8.56 -4.26 -3.97
C THR A 49 -7.72 -5.13 -3.05
N LEU A 50 -7.55 -4.66 -1.81
CA LEU A 50 -6.90 -5.43 -0.76
C LEU A 50 -7.97 -6.21 0.00
N SER A 51 -7.68 -7.47 0.31
CA SER A 51 -8.59 -8.25 1.14
C SER A 51 -8.60 -7.73 2.57
N PRO A 52 -9.65 -8.00 3.36
CA PRO A 52 -9.66 -7.60 4.78
C PRO A 52 -8.45 -8.14 5.55
N ASP A 53 -8.02 -9.37 5.26
CA ASP A 53 -6.86 -9.96 5.92
C ASP A 53 -5.58 -9.19 5.58
N GLN A 54 -5.40 -8.79 4.33
CA GLN A 54 -4.26 -8.00 3.91
C GLN A 54 -4.26 -6.63 4.58
N CYS A 55 -5.42 -5.98 4.66
CA CYS A 55 -5.56 -4.69 5.33
C CYS A 55 -5.22 -4.78 6.82
N THR A 56 -5.63 -5.87 7.48
CA THR A 56 -5.33 -6.09 8.90
C THR A 56 -3.83 -6.25 9.12
N TRP A 57 -3.18 -6.97 8.22
CA TRP A 57 -1.75 -7.18 8.30
C TRP A 57 -0.98 -5.87 8.10
N LEU A 58 -1.42 -5.08 7.17
CA LEU A 58 -0.79 -3.79 6.87
C LEU A 58 -1.13 -2.75 7.93
#